data_7afb00c407dab3ce78065baae8d2ca86
#
_entry.id   7afb00c407dab3ce78065baae8d2ca86
#
_cell.length_a   1.000
_cell.length_b   1.000
_cell.length_c   1.000
_cell.angle_alpha   90.00
_cell.angle_beta   90.00
_cell.angle_gamma   90.00
#
_symmetry.space_group_name_H-M   'P 1'
#
loop_
_entity.id
_entity.type
_entity.pdbx_description
1 polymer ?
#
loop_
_entity_poly.entity_id
_entity_poly.type
_entity_poly.pdbx_seq_one_letter_code
_entity_poly.pdbx_strand_id
1 'polypeptide(L)'
;MSRAVILRNAQIAADIYELSVQFEGTLPPVQPGQFAHVKLPGPTPMLLRRPLGINHVLAELDVLTLVYQLRGQGTRALSALEKGYFLDILAPLGRGFSLPDGAKTAAVVGGGIGAAPLRAVLEAWPQVPMDSFLGFRCGAASYQLSSFARASRELRLCTDDGSLGRQGYVTDLLAEAMEHNAYDVVFACGPTPMLKALQRLMRGRGIPVQVSLEERMGCGIGGCLVCNCKVKYGEDWRYRRVCADGPVFDLMEVELDG
;
A
#
# COMPACT_ATOMS: atom_id res chain seq x y z
N MET A 1 1.14 20.37 9.56
CA MET A 1 2.23 19.61 10.21
C MET A 1 1.67 19.09 11.50
N SER A 2 1.61 17.79 11.66
CA SER A 2 1.06 17.19 12.87
C SER A 2 2.17 16.45 13.61
N ARG A 3 2.27 16.69 14.90
CA ARG A 3 3.17 16.01 15.81
C ARG A 3 2.51 14.71 16.24
N ALA A 4 3.24 13.60 16.19
CA ALA A 4 2.74 12.31 16.59
C ALA A 4 3.78 11.58 17.46
N VAL A 5 3.32 10.90 18.52
CA VAL A 5 4.18 10.13 19.40
C VAL A 5 4.21 8.66 18.99
N ILE A 6 5.38 8.06 18.99
CA ILE A 6 5.53 6.63 18.73
C ILE A 6 4.95 5.83 19.90
N LEU A 7 3.94 5.01 19.61
CA LEU A 7 3.40 4.03 20.56
C LEU A 7 4.13 2.69 20.47
N ARG A 8 4.50 2.29 19.25
CA ARG A 8 5.22 1.06 18.94
C ARG A 8 6.04 1.24 17.67
N ASN A 9 7.23 0.70 17.65
CA ASN A 9 8.07 0.57 16.47
C ASN A 9 8.83 -0.74 16.60
N ALA A 10 8.40 -1.78 15.87
CA ALA A 10 8.92 -3.12 16.08
C ALA A 10 9.06 -3.88 14.76
N GLN A 11 10.08 -4.71 14.68
CA GLN A 11 10.25 -5.66 13.58
C GLN A 11 9.16 -6.73 13.64
N ILE A 12 8.47 -6.97 12.53
CA ILE A 12 7.37 -7.95 12.40
C ILE A 12 7.68 -9.08 11.41
N ALA A 13 8.68 -8.89 10.55
CA ALA A 13 9.23 -9.91 9.65
C ALA A 13 10.65 -9.52 9.23
N ALA A 14 11.33 -10.32 8.41
CA ALA A 14 12.66 -10.02 7.91
C ALA A 14 12.67 -8.66 7.19
N ASP A 15 13.43 -7.70 7.73
CA ASP A 15 13.53 -6.31 7.25
C ASP A 15 12.20 -5.52 7.20
N ILE A 16 11.13 -6.01 7.82
CA ILE A 16 9.81 -5.35 7.86
C ILE A 16 9.51 -4.90 9.29
N TYR A 17 9.12 -3.65 9.41
CA TYR A 17 8.78 -2.98 10.68
C TYR A 17 7.35 -2.45 10.66
N GLU A 18 6.70 -2.49 11.81
CA GLU A 18 5.43 -1.87 12.09
C GLU A 18 5.63 -0.68 13.03
N LEU A 19 5.17 0.49 12.60
CA LEU A 19 5.21 1.75 13.34
C LEU A 19 3.79 2.20 13.64
N SER A 20 3.41 2.23 14.91
CA SER A 20 2.16 2.84 15.37
C SER A 20 2.43 4.17 16.04
N VAL A 21 1.72 5.21 15.62
CA VAL A 21 1.86 6.57 16.13
C VAL A 21 0.51 7.14 16.54
N GLN A 22 0.47 7.95 17.58
CA GLN A 22 -0.70 8.71 18.01
C GLN A 22 -0.47 10.18 17.75
N PHE A 23 -1.41 10.83 17.10
CA PHE A 23 -1.36 12.26 16.80
C PHE A 23 -1.74 13.09 18.04
N GLU A 24 -1.10 14.26 18.24
CA GLU A 24 -1.44 15.21 19.31
C GLU A 24 -2.74 16.00 19.03
N GLY A 25 -3.38 15.79 17.92
CA GLY A 25 -4.65 16.38 17.52
C GLY A 25 -5.47 15.39 16.72
N THR A 26 -6.69 15.78 16.37
CA THR A 26 -7.60 14.91 15.64
C THR A 26 -7.04 14.51 14.27
N LEU A 27 -6.94 13.23 14.04
CA LEU A 27 -6.57 12.65 12.74
C LEU A 27 -7.74 12.85 11.77
N PRO A 28 -7.55 13.55 10.63
CA PRO A 28 -8.60 13.65 9.62
C PRO A 28 -9.01 12.26 9.11
N PRO A 29 -10.24 12.12 8.58
CA PRO A 29 -10.68 10.86 7.98
C PRO A 29 -9.68 10.32 6.96
N VAL A 30 -9.32 9.06 7.09
CA VAL A 30 -8.35 8.38 6.23
C VAL A 30 -9.07 7.47 5.25
N GLN A 31 -8.75 7.58 3.98
CA GLN A 31 -9.18 6.65 2.94
C GLN A 31 -8.13 5.54 2.76
N PRO A 32 -8.54 4.27 2.53
CA PRO A 32 -7.61 3.19 2.26
C PRO A 32 -6.75 3.53 1.04
N GLY A 33 -5.45 3.24 1.10
CA GLY A 33 -4.50 3.56 0.03
C GLY A 33 -3.84 4.94 0.13
N GLN A 34 -4.28 5.83 1.03
CA GLN A 34 -3.56 7.05 1.35
C GLN A 34 -2.25 6.75 2.09
N PHE A 35 -1.37 7.74 2.17
CA PHE A 35 -0.05 7.59 2.79
C PHE A 35 0.24 8.70 3.80
N ALA A 36 1.26 8.45 4.62
CA ALA A 36 1.86 9.41 5.53
C ALA A 36 3.27 9.79 5.04
N HIS A 37 3.65 11.07 5.19
CA HIS A 37 4.96 11.57 4.82
C HIS A 37 5.74 11.94 6.08
N VAL A 38 6.61 11.03 6.52
CA VAL A 38 7.29 11.05 7.82
C VAL A 38 8.63 11.78 7.70
N LYS A 39 8.83 12.80 8.54
CA LYS A 39 10.12 13.47 8.71
C LYS A 39 10.96 12.69 9.71
N LEU A 40 12.16 12.37 9.30
CA LEU A 40 13.10 11.66 10.18
C LEU A 40 13.93 12.66 10.99
N PRO A 41 14.09 12.41 12.29
CA PRO A 41 15.00 13.17 13.10
C PRO A 41 16.46 12.76 12.86
N GLY A 42 17.40 13.61 13.16
CA GLY A 42 18.82 13.28 13.16
C GLY A 42 19.73 14.50 13.07
N PRO A 43 20.98 14.38 13.52
CA PRO A 43 21.99 15.46 13.46
C PRO A 43 22.41 15.76 12.01
N THR A 44 22.29 14.79 11.11
CA THR A 44 22.40 15.03 9.65
C THR A 44 20.98 15.11 9.13
N PRO A 45 20.48 16.29 8.73
CA PRO A 45 19.11 16.43 8.29
C PRO A 45 18.93 15.57 7.04
N MET A 46 18.18 14.47 7.19
CA MET A 46 17.63 13.79 6.01
C MET A 46 16.65 14.76 5.39
N LEU A 47 17.08 15.40 4.31
CA LEU A 47 16.36 16.49 3.65
C LEU A 47 14.92 16.13 3.31
N LEU A 48 14.70 14.90 2.85
CA LEU A 48 13.39 14.46 2.38
C LEU A 48 12.69 13.62 3.45
N ARG A 49 11.37 13.79 3.55
CA ARG A 49 10.46 12.91 4.29
C ARG A 49 10.38 11.53 3.60
N ARG A 50 9.83 10.54 4.29
CA ARG A 50 9.59 9.20 3.77
C ARG A 50 8.09 8.97 3.59
N PRO A 51 7.62 8.72 2.34
CA PRO A 51 6.25 8.32 2.11
C PRO A 51 6.08 6.86 2.57
N LEU A 52 5.11 6.62 3.43
CA LEU A 52 4.76 5.30 3.94
C LEU A 52 3.25 5.10 3.79
N GLY A 53 2.82 4.02 3.16
CA GLY A 53 1.42 3.68 3.01
C GLY A 53 0.75 3.43 4.36
N ILE A 54 -0.47 3.94 4.52
CA ILE A 54 -1.27 3.71 5.73
C ILE A 54 -1.78 2.28 5.71
N ASN A 55 -1.45 1.52 6.78
CA ASN A 55 -1.80 0.12 6.94
C ASN A 55 -3.09 -0.07 7.73
N HIS A 56 -3.24 0.67 8.83
CA HIS A 56 -4.37 0.54 9.74
C HIS A 56 -4.62 1.86 10.48
N VAL A 57 -5.88 2.12 10.84
CA VAL A 57 -6.31 3.34 11.53
C VAL A 57 -7.22 2.98 12.68
N LEU A 58 -6.92 3.53 13.86
CA LEU A 58 -7.82 3.57 15.01
C LEU A 58 -8.26 5.01 15.19
N ALA A 59 -9.28 5.41 14.43
CA ALA A 59 -9.72 6.82 14.34
C ALA A 59 -10.13 7.41 15.69
N GLU A 60 -10.79 6.63 16.54
CA GLU A 60 -11.24 7.03 17.88
C GLU A 60 -10.09 7.36 18.84
N LEU A 61 -8.88 6.89 18.54
CA LEU A 61 -7.67 7.09 19.34
C LEU A 61 -6.65 7.99 18.64
N ASP A 62 -6.97 8.53 17.47
CA ASP A 62 -6.04 9.29 16.61
C ASP A 62 -4.74 8.50 16.31
N VAL A 63 -4.86 7.17 16.19
CA VAL A 63 -3.72 6.27 15.98
C VAL A 63 -3.66 5.81 14.54
N LEU A 64 -2.46 5.88 13.99
CA LEU A 64 -2.12 5.45 12.64
C LEU A 64 -1.00 4.43 12.68
N THR A 65 -1.20 3.32 11.96
CA THR A 65 -0.17 2.27 11.81
C THR A 65 0.36 2.27 10.39
N LEU A 66 1.68 2.27 10.29
CA LEU A 66 2.46 2.21 9.06
C LEU A 66 3.30 0.94 9.08
N VAL A 67 3.44 0.29 7.92
CA VAL A 67 4.39 -0.82 7.77
C VAL A 67 5.43 -0.42 6.74
N TYR A 68 6.69 -0.63 7.04
CA TYR A 68 7.79 -0.22 6.17
C TYR A 68 8.92 -1.25 6.11
N GLN A 69 9.63 -1.23 5.01
CA GLN A 69 10.80 -2.08 4.78
C GLN A 69 12.11 -1.32 4.96
N LEU A 70 13.10 -1.97 5.56
CA LEU A 70 14.46 -1.44 5.64
C LEU A 70 15.11 -1.47 4.25
N ARG A 71 15.24 -0.30 3.62
CA ARG A 71 15.87 -0.16 2.28
C ARG A 71 17.08 0.76 2.25
N GLY A 72 17.19 1.69 3.18
CA GLY A 72 18.24 2.69 3.15
C GLY A 72 18.43 3.36 4.50
N GLN A 73 19.29 4.39 4.55
CA GLN A 73 19.62 5.10 5.79
C GLN A 73 18.39 5.65 6.50
N GLY A 74 17.38 6.15 5.76
CA GLY A 74 16.17 6.71 6.35
C GLY A 74 15.34 5.70 7.11
N THR A 75 15.03 4.56 6.51
CA THR A 75 14.24 3.52 7.17
C THR A 75 15.03 2.83 8.29
N ARG A 76 16.37 2.75 8.20
CA ARG A 76 17.23 2.32 9.32
C ARG A 76 17.21 3.31 10.49
N ALA A 77 17.27 4.62 10.21
CA ALA A 77 17.14 5.62 11.27
C ALA A 77 15.75 5.59 11.91
N LEU A 78 14.69 5.37 11.12
CA LEU A 78 13.35 5.22 11.64
C LEU A 78 13.22 3.98 12.54
N SER A 79 13.81 2.84 12.17
CA SER A 79 13.71 1.59 12.95
C SER A 79 14.44 1.65 14.30
N ALA A 80 15.35 2.60 14.47
CA ALA A 80 16.07 2.83 15.73
C ALA A 80 15.30 3.73 16.72
N LEU A 81 14.18 4.32 16.30
CA LEU A 81 13.38 5.18 17.18
C LEU A 81 12.50 4.34 18.10
N GLU A 82 12.47 4.73 19.36
CA GLU A 82 11.75 4.02 20.42
C GLU A 82 10.39 4.67 20.71
N LYS A 83 9.56 3.93 21.45
CA LYS A 83 8.31 4.43 22.03
C LYS A 83 8.54 5.73 22.82
N GLY A 84 7.60 6.67 22.65
CA GLY A 84 7.66 8.00 23.30
C GLY A 84 8.40 9.06 22.47
N TYR A 85 9.09 8.66 21.39
CA TYR A 85 9.70 9.62 20.48
C TYR A 85 8.63 10.35 19.64
N PHE A 86 8.84 11.64 19.35
CA PHE A 86 7.93 12.43 18.54
C PHE A 86 8.41 12.54 17.11
N LEU A 87 7.49 12.30 16.19
CA LEU A 87 7.68 12.46 14.76
C LEU A 87 6.85 13.63 14.22
N ASP A 88 7.39 14.32 13.22
CA ASP A 88 6.64 15.28 12.39
C ASP A 88 6.12 14.52 11.16
N ILE A 89 4.80 14.37 11.07
CA ILE A 89 4.11 13.59 10.05
C ILE A 89 3.08 14.45 9.33
N LEU A 90 3.08 14.36 8.00
CA LEU A 90 1.98 14.86 7.17
C LEU A 90 1.11 13.66 6.79
N ALA A 91 -0.12 13.60 7.26
CA ALA A 91 -1.08 12.53 6.97
C ALA A 91 -2.52 13.04 7.22
N PRO A 92 -3.54 12.46 6.56
CA PRO A 92 -3.40 11.60 5.38
C PRO A 92 -3.10 12.41 4.12
N LEU A 93 -2.37 11.82 3.18
CA LEU A 93 -2.01 12.44 1.91
C LEU A 93 -2.44 11.57 0.72
N GLY A 94 -2.68 12.23 -0.42
CA GLY A 94 -3.06 11.60 -1.66
C GLY A 94 -4.53 11.17 -1.71
N ARG A 95 -4.88 10.46 -2.80
CA ARG A 95 -6.22 9.88 -3.05
C ARG A 95 -6.18 8.38 -2.84
N GLY A 96 -7.12 7.88 -2.07
CA GLY A 96 -7.22 6.46 -1.75
C GLY A 96 -7.98 5.64 -2.80
N PHE A 97 -8.12 4.36 -2.48
CA PHE A 97 -9.01 3.43 -3.19
C PHE A 97 -10.47 3.83 -3.01
N SER A 98 -11.28 3.50 -3.99
CA SER A 98 -12.74 3.69 -3.96
C SER A 98 -13.45 2.39 -4.34
N LEU A 99 -14.50 2.06 -3.62
CA LEU A 99 -15.36 0.94 -3.98
C LEU A 99 -16.31 1.40 -5.09
N PRO A 100 -16.33 0.75 -6.27
CA PRO A 100 -17.31 1.06 -7.30
C PRO A 100 -18.74 0.81 -6.81
N ASP A 101 -19.68 1.66 -7.27
CA ASP A 101 -21.09 1.51 -6.92
C ASP A 101 -21.63 0.14 -7.33
N GLY A 102 -22.29 -0.53 -6.38
CA GLY A 102 -22.87 -1.84 -6.60
C GLY A 102 -21.89 -3.01 -6.61
N ALA A 103 -20.60 -2.79 -6.33
CA ALA A 103 -19.63 -3.88 -6.19
C ALA A 103 -20.01 -4.82 -5.04
N LYS A 104 -20.09 -6.11 -5.33
CA LYS A 104 -20.50 -7.18 -4.41
C LYS A 104 -19.33 -8.05 -3.99
N THR A 105 -18.28 -8.10 -4.80
CA THR A 105 -17.09 -8.94 -4.59
C THR A 105 -15.84 -8.20 -5.04
N ALA A 106 -14.73 -8.41 -4.35
CA ALA A 106 -13.45 -7.83 -4.75
C ALA A 106 -12.29 -8.80 -4.57
N ALA A 107 -11.22 -8.55 -5.32
CA ALA A 107 -9.92 -9.18 -5.10
C ALA A 107 -8.91 -8.14 -4.61
N VAL A 108 -8.08 -8.54 -3.65
CA VAL A 108 -6.97 -7.76 -3.10
C VAL A 108 -5.66 -8.44 -3.46
N VAL A 109 -4.77 -7.78 -4.20
CA VAL A 109 -3.55 -8.37 -4.77
C VAL A 109 -2.33 -7.62 -4.26
N GLY A 110 -1.57 -8.22 -3.35
CA GLY A 110 -0.42 -7.60 -2.68
C GLY A 110 0.90 -8.27 -2.99
N GLY A 111 1.96 -7.50 -3.28
CA GLY A 111 3.32 -8.00 -3.47
C GLY A 111 4.32 -7.39 -2.50
N GLY A 112 4.98 -8.21 -1.69
CA GLY A 112 5.99 -7.75 -0.74
C GLY A 112 5.46 -6.68 0.20
N ILE A 113 6.17 -5.56 0.33
CA ILE A 113 5.75 -4.43 1.18
C ILE A 113 4.44 -3.78 0.70
N GLY A 114 4.09 -3.92 -0.58
CA GLY A 114 2.84 -3.41 -1.13
C GLY A 114 1.58 -4.09 -0.56
N ALA A 115 1.69 -5.23 0.12
CA ALA A 115 0.58 -5.80 0.87
C ALA A 115 0.12 -4.89 2.02
N ALA A 116 1.02 -4.10 2.61
CA ALA A 116 0.72 -3.29 3.79
C ALA A 116 -0.49 -2.36 3.65
N PRO A 117 -0.59 -1.46 2.65
CA PRO A 117 -1.73 -0.55 2.53
C PRO A 117 -3.04 -1.26 2.16
N LEU A 118 -2.98 -2.50 1.69
CA LEU A 118 -4.17 -3.25 1.29
C LEU A 118 -4.96 -3.80 2.48
N ARG A 119 -4.37 -3.90 3.66
CA ARG A 119 -5.11 -4.21 4.88
C ARG A 119 -6.21 -3.17 5.15
N ALA A 120 -5.90 -1.89 4.98
CA ALA A 120 -6.88 -0.81 5.14
C ALA A 120 -8.06 -0.93 4.15
N VAL A 121 -7.86 -1.52 2.97
CA VAL A 121 -8.93 -1.79 2.00
C VAL A 121 -9.94 -2.80 2.54
N LEU A 122 -9.45 -3.92 3.11
CA LEU A 122 -10.29 -4.94 3.71
C LEU A 122 -11.10 -4.42 4.91
N GLU A 123 -10.49 -3.55 5.70
CA GLU A 123 -11.10 -2.96 6.89
C GLU A 123 -12.13 -1.87 6.55
N ALA A 124 -11.95 -1.16 5.43
CA ALA A 124 -12.85 -0.08 5.02
C ALA A 124 -14.22 -0.57 4.51
N TRP A 125 -14.27 -1.77 3.94
CA TRP A 125 -15.50 -2.31 3.36
C TRP A 125 -15.77 -3.75 3.83
N PRO A 126 -16.00 -3.97 5.15
CA PRO A 126 -16.16 -5.31 5.72
C PRO A 126 -17.44 -6.04 5.21
N GLN A 127 -18.38 -5.29 4.64
CA GLN A 127 -19.60 -5.84 4.04
C GLN A 127 -19.38 -6.44 2.65
N VAL A 128 -18.25 -6.17 2.00
CA VAL A 128 -17.92 -6.70 0.67
C VAL A 128 -16.98 -7.90 0.83
N PRO A 129 -17.39 -9.12 0.48
CA PRO A 129 -16.51 -10.29 0.49
C PRO A 129 -15.32 -10.06 -0.44
N MET A 130 -14.11 -10.14 0.11
CA MET A 130 -12.87 -9.95 -0.62
C MET A 130 -11.96 -11.16 -0.48
N ASP A 131 -11.38 -11.62 -1.58
CA ASP A 131 -10.31 -12.60 -1.57
C ASP A 131 -8.95 -11.89 -1.62
N SER A 132 -8.04 -12.32 -0.77
CA SER A 132 -6.69 -11.76 -0.72
C SER A 132 -5.68 -12.71 -1.34
N PHE A 133 -4.89 -12.17 -2.26
CA PHE A 133 -3.78 -12.84 -2.92
C PHE A 133 -2.50 -12.11 -2.53
N LEU A 134 -1.62 -12.77 -1.77
CA LEU A 134 -0.39 -12.14 -1.30
C LEU A 134 0.83 -12.92 -1.76
N GLY A 135 1.77 -12.22 -2.38
CA GLY A 135 3.04 -12.77 -2.85
C GLY A 135 4.22 -12.15 -2.08
N PHE A 136 5.15 -13.00 -1.63
CA PHE A 136 6.36 -12.59 -0.94
C PHE A 136 7.58 -13.26 -1.57
N ARG A 137 8.76 -12.73 -1.33
CA ARG A 137 10.01 -13.36 -1.77
C ARG A 137 10.23 -14.71 -1.09
N CYS A 138 9.95 -14.79 0.22
CA CYS A 138 10.07 -15.99 1.04
C CYS A 138 9.15 -15.90 2.26
N GLY A 139 8.92 -17.00 2.94
CA GLY A 139 8.08 -17.05 4.14
C GLY A 139 8.56 -16.14 5.26
N ALA A 140 9.88 -15.98 5.45
CA ALA A 140 10.45 -15.07 6.46
C ALA A 140 10.15 -13.58 6.21
N ALA A 141 9.79 -13.21 4.98
CA ALA A 141 9.41 -11.85 4.60
C ALA A 141 7.89 -11.61 4.67
N SER A 142 7.10 -12.65 4.97
CA SER A 142 5.65 -12.52 5.14
C SER A 142 5.29 -11.91 6.49
N TYR A 143 4.22 -11.12 6.52
CA TYR A 143 3.79 -10.42 7.73
C TYR A 143 2.27 -10.25 7.76
N GLN A 144 1.72 -10.05 8.95
CA GLN A 144 0.30 -9.77 9.22
C GLN A 144 -0.69 -10.78 8.59
N LEU A 145 -0.25 -12.02 8.28
CA LEU A 145 -1.07 -13.03 7.59
C LEU A 145 -2.37 -13.34 8.34
N SER A 146 -2.32 -13.40 9.67
CA SER A 146 -3.51 -13.62 10.50
C SER A 146 -4.53 -12.46 10.39
N SER A 147 -4.07 -11.23 10.19
CA SER A 147 -4.95 -10.09 9.99
C SER A 147 -5.64 -10.15 8.63
N PHE A 148 -4.88 -10.50 7.58
CA PHE A 148 -5.46 -10.72 6.26
C PHE A 148 -6.44 -11.89 6.25
N ALA A 149 -6.09 -13.03 6.88
CA ALA A 149 -6.98 -14.20 6.94
C ALA A 149 -8.31 -13.91 7.66
N ARG A 150 -8.29 -13.07 8.69
CA ARG A 150 -9.52 -12.68 9.41
C ARG A 150 -10.41 -11.71 8.62
N ALA A 151 -9.79 -10.85 7.82
CA ALA A 151 -10.50 -9.80 7.08
C ALA A 151 -10.91 -10.23 5.67
N SER A 152 -10.37 -11.32 5.15
CA SER A 152 -10.67 -11.86 3.82
C SER A 152 -11.68 -13.00 3.87
N ARG A 153 -12.44 -13.16 2.80
CA ARG A 153 -13.24 -14.37 2.55
C ARG A 153 -12.31 -15.58 2.36
N GLU A 154 -11.26 -15.41 1.56
CA GLU A 154 -10.18 -16.38 1.34
C GLU A 154 -8.83 -15.67 1.31
N LEU A 155 -7.79 -16.28 1.86
CA LEU A 155 -6.40 -15.83 1.76
C LEU A 155 -5.58 -16.88 1.01
N ARG A 156 -5.03 -16.50 -0.14
CA ARG A 156 -4.09 -17.32 -0.91
C ARG A 156 -2.70 -16.70 -0.89
N LEU A 157 -1.69 -17.54 -0.66
CA LEU A 157 -0.31 -17.13 -0.48
C LEU A 157 0.61 -17.81 -1.50
N CYS A 158 1.58 -17.04 -1.99
CA CYS A 158 2.70 -17.58 -2.75
C CYS A 158 4.02 -16.95 -2.32
N THR A 159 5.11 -17.69 -2.56
CA THR A 159 6.48 -17.19 -2.41
C THR A 159 7.32 -17.59 -3.61
N ASP A 160 8.33 -16.76 -3.93
CA ASP A 160 9.23 -17.05 -5.06
C ASP A 160 10.01 -18.36 -4.83
N ASP A 161 10.37 -18.64 -3.57
CA ASP A 161 11.15 -19.82 -3.16
C ASP A 161 10.32 -21.04 -2.71
N GLY A 162 8.99 -20.91 -2.62
CA GLY A 162 8.10 -21.98 -2.17
C GLY A 162 8.13 -22.25 -0.66
N SER A 163 8.79 -21.40 0.15
CA SER A 163 8.92 -21.60 1.60
C SER A 163 7.63 -21.33 2.39
N LEU A 164 6.63 -20.70 1.73
CA LEU A 164 5.29 -20.49 2.30
C LEU A 164 4.26 -20.43 1.17
N GLY A 165 3.15 -21.14 1.33
CA GLY A 165 2.10 -21.22 0.33
C GLY A 165 2.57 -21.93 -0.94
N ARG A 166 2.10 -21.45 -2.10
CA ARG A 166 2.51 -21.97 -3.40
C ARG A 166 3.81 -21.33 -3.87
N GLN A 167 4.68 -22.07 -4.53
CA GLN A 167 5.78 -21.47 -5.27
C GLN A 167 5.26 -20.83 -6.56
N GLY A 168 5.59 -19.55 -6.81
CA GLY A 168 5.19 -18.84 -8.03
C GLY A 168 4.76 -17.41 -7.76
N TYR A 169 3.94 -16.87 -8.66
CA TYR A 169 3.55 -15.45 -8.64
C TYR A 169 2.10 -15.25 -8.20
N VAL A 170 1.85 -14.16 -7.54
CA VAL A 170 0.51 -13.79 -7.04
C VAL A 170 -0.51 -13.63 -8.18
N THR A 171 -0.08 -13.25 -9.38
CA THR A 171 -0.93 -13.15 -10.56
C THR A 171 -1.46 -14.51 -11.03
N ASP A 172 -0.72 -15.60 -10.80
CA ASP A 172 -1.15 -16.95 -11.15
C ASP A 172 -2.27 -17.41 -10.21
N LEU A 173 -2.15 -17.08 -8.91
CA LEU A 173 -3.20 -17.35 -7.92
C LEU A 173 -4.50 -16.60 -8.26
N LEU A 174 -4.39 -15.33 -8.68
CA LEU A 174 -5.55 -14.55 -9.10
C LEU A 174 -6.17 -15.15 -10.38
N ALA A 175 -5.35 -15.52 -11.38
CA ALA A 175 -5.83 -16.09 -12.64
C ALA A 175 -6.66 -17.35 -12.39
N GLU A 176 -6.16 -18.28 -11.59
CA GLU A 176 -6.89 -19.50 -11.20
C GLU A 176 -8.18 -19.19 -10.42
N ALA A 177 -8.13 -18.23 -9.51
CA ALA A 177 -9.33 -17.86 -8.75
C ALA A 177 -10.42 -17.29 -9.66
N MET A 178 -10.05 -16.55 -10.69
CA MET A 178 -10.96 -15.96 -11.68
C MET A 178 -11.62 -16.99 -12.60
N GLU A 179 -11.14 -18.23 -12.65
CA GLU A 179 -11.82 -19.31 -13.35
C GLU A 179 -13.12 -19.77 -12.65
N HIS A 180 -13.21 -19.52 -11.33
CA HIS A 180 -14.30 -19.99 -10.48
C HIS A 180 -15.04 -18.87 -9.75
N ASN A 181 -14.44 -17.67 -9.66
CA ASN A 181 -15.01 -16.51 -8.95
C ASN A 181 -15.08 -15.31 -9.89
N ALA A 182 -16.18 -14.57 -9.82
CA ALA A 182 -16.30 -13.26 -10.43
C ALA A 182 -15.90 -12.20 -9.41
N TYR A 183 -15.15 -11.19 -9.86
CA TYR A 183 -14.81 -10.01 -9.06
C TYR A 183 -15.30 -8.76 -9.79
N ASP A 184 -15.90 -7.84 -9.04
CA ASP A 184 -16.40 -6.57 -9.57
C ASP A 184 -15.30 -5.49 -9.59
N VAL A 185 -14.24 -5.68 -8.78
CA VAL A 185 -13.08 -4.78 -8.71
C VAL A 185 -11.85 -5.53 -8.19
N VAL A 186 -10.67 -5.10 -8.63
CA VAL A 186 -9.38 -5.56 -8.10
C VAL A 186 -8.63 -4.37 -7.51
N PHE A 187 -8.17 -4.51 -6.26
CA PHE A 187 -7.29 -3.57 -5.58
C PHE A 187 -5.88 -4.15 -5.51
N ALA A 188 -4.89 -3.42 -5.96
CA ALA A 188 -3.52 -3.94 -5.98
C ALA A 188 -2.48 -2.93 -5.52
N CYS A 189 -1.41 -3.46 -4.90
CA CYS A 189 -0.21 -2.72 -4.60
C CYS A 189 0.99 -3.67 -4.53
N GLY A 190 2.10 -3.28 -5.17
CA GLY A 190 3.30 -4.11 -5.22
C GLY A 190 4.33 -3.62 -6.21
N PRO A 191 5.39 -4.40 -6.44
CA PRO A 191 6.48 -4.01 -7.33
C PRO A 191 6.02 -3.90 -8.79
N THR A 192 6.64 -3.02 -9.54
CA THR A 192 6.33 -2.77 -10.97
C THR A 192 6.21 -4.04 -11.83
N PRO A 193 7.10 -5.05 -11.71
CA PRO A 193 6.94 -6.30 -12.46
C PRO A 193 5.63 -7.03 -12.18
N MET A 194 5.16 -7.04 -10.92
CA MET A 194 3.86 -7.62 -10.55
C MET A 194 2.72 -6.82 -11.17
N LEU A 195 2.76 -5.50 -11.10
CA LEU A 195 1.72 -4.63 -11.68
C LEU A 195 1.65 -4.78 -13.22
N LYS A 196 2.80 -4.92 -13.90
CA LYS A 196 2.87 -5.23 -15.34
C LYS A 196 2.24 -6.59 -15.67
N ALA A 197 2.49 -7.60 -14.85
CA ALA A 197 1.88 -8.92 -15.02
C ALA A 197 0.37 -8.86 -14.79
N LEU A 198 -0.07 -8.15 -13.76
CA LEU A 198 -1.48 -7.91 -13.47
C LEU A 198 -2.16 -7.13 -14.62
N GLN A 199 -1.53 -6.10 -15.16
CA GLN A 199 -2.06 -5.33 -16.29
C GLN A 199 -2.28 -6.21 -17.52
N ARG A 200 -1.33 -7.12 -17.83
CA ARG A 200 -1.48 -8.10 -18.92
C ARG A 200 -2.61 -9.07 -18.64
N LEU A 201 -2.71 -9.61 -17.42
CA LEU A 201 -3.75 -10.54 -17.01
C LEU A 201 -5.15 -9.93 -17.15
N MET A 202 -5.30 -8.67 -16.74
CA MET A 202 -6.60 -7.99 -16.66
C MET A 202 -7.05 -7.35 -17.98
N ARG A 203 -6.15 -7.25 -18.97
CA ARG A 203 -6.46 -6.63 -20.27
C ARG A 203 -7.65 -7.31 -20.95
N GLY A 204 -8.66 -6.52 -21.33
CA GLY A 204 -9.87 -7.00 -22.04
C GLY A 204 -10.90 -7.71 -21.16
N ARG A 205 -10.69 -7.80 -19.82
CA ARG A 205 -11.66 -8.46 -18.93
C ARG A 205 -12.79 -7.56 -18.47
N GLY A 206 -12.70 -6.24 -18.67
CA GLY A 206 -13.75 -5.29 -18.28
C GLY A 206 -13.90 -5.09 -16.77
N ILE A 207 -12.99 -5.61 -15.96
CA ILE A 207 -13.01 -5.47 -14.49
C ILE A 207 -12.13 -4.28 -14.12
N PRO A 208 -12.63 -3.28 -13.38
CA PRO A 208 -11.83 -2.17 -12.88
C PRO A 208 -10.68 -2.66 -11.99
N VAL A 209 -9.48 -2.14 -12.21
CA VAL A 209 -8.30 -2.46 -11.41
C VAL A 209 -7.68 -1.18 -10.88
N GLN A 210 -7.77 -0.97 -9.59
CA GLN A 210 -7.14 0.17 -8.92
C GLN A 210 -5.79 -0.25 -8.33
N VAL A 211 -4.75 0.53 -8.61
CA VAL A 211 -3.40 0.24 -8.13
C VAL A 211 -2.84 1.42 -7.35
N SER A 212 -2.18 1.13 -6.23
CA SER A 212 -1.38 2.11 -5.52
C SER A 212 0.05 2.06 -6.03
N LEU A 213 0.53 3.20 -6.54
CA LEU A 213 1.86 3.37 -7.09
C LEU A 213 2.83 3.93 -6.05
N GLU A 214 4.09 3.51 -6.16
CA GLU A 214 5.21 4.06 -5.39
C GLU A 214 6.12 4.87 -6.31
N GLU A 215 6.41 6.12 -5.90
CA GLU A 215 7.35 7.00 -6.57
C GLU A 215 8.24 7.74 -5.57
N ARG A 216 9.40 8.20 -6.05
CA ARG A 216 10.25 9.07 -5.24
C ARG A 216 9.54 10.39 -4.97
N MET A 217 9.43 10.77 -3.71
CA MET A 217 8.73 11.99 -3.31
C MET A 217 9.68 13.04 -2.73
N GLY A 218 9.51 14.28 -3.20
CA GLY A 218 10.14 15.44 -2.58
C GLY A 218 9.21 16.08 -1.55
N CYS A 219 8.19 16.82 -2.00
CA CYS A 219 7.29 17.57 -1.09
C CYS A 219 6.13 16.74 -0.51
N GLY A 220 5.64 15.72 -1.21
CA GLY A 220 4.48 14.91 -0.80
C GLY A 220 3.10 15.59 -0.96
N ILE A 221 3.05 16.85 -1.43
CA ILE A 221 1.84 17.68 -1.50
C ILE A 221 1.57 18.26 -2.90
N GLY A 222 2.22 17.74 -3.94
CA GLY A 222 1.97 18.11 -5.32
C GLY A 222 2.73 19.34 -5.86
N GLY A 223 3.60 19.98 -5.07
CA GLY A 223 4.26 21.23 -5.47
C GLY A 223 5.55 21.06 -6.28
N CYS A 224 6.35 19.99 -6.07
CA CYS A 224 7.69 19.85 -6.64
C CYS A 224 7.76 19.05 -7.93
N LEU A 225 6.71 18.36 -8.35
CA LEU A 225 6.60 17.53 -9.56
C LEU A 225 7.61 16.35 -9.64
N VAL A 226 8.23 15.94 -8.53
CA VAL A 226 9.23 14.84 -8.51
C VAL A 226 8.58 13.47 -8.70
N CYS A 227 7.39 13.26 -8.12
CA CYS A 227 6.69 11.96 -8.10
C CYS A 227 5.74 11.79 -9.31
N ASN A 228 6.21 12.11 -10.51
CA ASN A 228 5.38 11.98 -11.69
C ASN A 228 5.26 10.52 -12.15
N CYS A 229 4.03 10.12 -12.48
CA CYS A 229 3.76 8.95 -13.30
C CYS A 229 3.04 9.39 -14.59
N LYS A 230 3.10 8.56 -15.62
CA LYS A 230 2.47 8.81 -16.90
C LYS A 230 1.16 8.05 -16.97
N VAL A 231 0.08 8.78 -17.26
CA VAL A 231 -1.28 8.23 -17.28
C VAL A 231 -1.94 8.57 -18.61
N LYS A 232 -2.63 7.61 -19.17
CA LYS A 232 -3.38 7.75 -20.43
C LYS A 232 -4.53 8.75 -20.27
N TYR A 233 -4.73 9.60 -21.28
CA TYR A 233 -5.79 10.57 -21.33
C TYR A 233 -6.37 10.63 -22.76
N GLY A 234 -7.41 9.87 -23.01
CA GLY A 234 -7.92 9.64 -24.38
C GLY A 234 -6.88 8.91 -25.23
N GLU A 235 -6.45 9.51 -26.34
CA GLU A 235 -5.35 9.00 -27.19
C GLU A 235 -3.97 9.51 -26.76
N ASP A 236 -3.91 10.51 -25.86
CA ASP A 236 -2.69 11.14 -25.38
C ASP A 236 -2.27 10.61 -23.99
N TRP A 237 -1.09 11.06 -23.53
CA TRP A 237 -0.54 10.80 -22.22
C TRP A 237 -0.35 12.10 -21.44
N ARG A 238 -0.59 12.04 -20.11
CA ARG A 238 -0.36 13.16 -19.19
C ARG A 238 0.42 12.69 -17.98
N TYR A 239 1.26 13.60 -17.48
CA TYR A 239 1.93 13.37 -16.20
C TYR A 239 0.97 13.69 -15.04
N ARG A 240 0.91 12.78 -14.08
CA ARG A 240 0.19 12.90 -12.82
C ARG A 240 1.15 12.75 -11.66
N ARG A 241 0.85 13.43 -10.57
CA ARG A 241 1.67 13.40 -9.35
C ARG A 241 1.15 12.32 -8.43
N VAL A 242 1.96 11.31 -8.16
CA VAL A 242 1.57 10.20 -7.27
C VAL A 242 1.16 10.71 -5.88
N CYS A 243 1.80 11.76 -5.35
CA CYS A 243 1.48 12.28 -4.04
C CYS A 243 0.18 13.09 -3.93
N ALA A 244 -0.36 13.61 -5.04
CA ALA A 244 -1.53 14.51 -5.01
C ALA A 244 -2.69 14.03 -5.89
N ASP A 245 -2.37 13.50 -7.09
CA ASP A 245 -3.36 12.96 -8.02
C ASP A 245 -3.63 11.48 -7.77
N GLY A 246 -2.68 10.74 -7.13
CA GLY A 246 -2.72 9.38 -6.64
C GLY A 246 -2.54 9.32 -5.11
N PRO A 247 -1.95 8.26 -4.55
CA PRO A 247 -1.18 7.18 -5.19
C PRO A 247 -2.02 6.15 -5.94
N VAL A 248 -3.33 6.16 -5.78
CA VAL A 248 -4.22 5.20 -6.43
C VAL A 248 -4.64 5.69 -7.80
N PHE A 249 -4.48 4.82 -8.81
CA PHE A 249 -4.83 5.06 -10.21
C PHE A 249 -5.51 3.83 -10.81
N ASP A 250 -6.18 4.00 -11.95
CA ASP A 250 -6.61 2.87 -12.78
C ASP A 250 -5.39 2.22 -13.45
N LEU A 251 -5.22 0.91 -13.25
CA LEU A 251 -4.09 0.17 -13.80
C LEU A 251 -4.04 0.21 -15.34
N MET A 252 -5.19 0.28 -15.99
CA MET A 252 -5.25 0.27 -17.46
C MET A 252 -4.84 1.63 -18.07
N GLU A 253 -4.87 2.68 -17.26
CA GLU A 253 -4.45 4.03 -17.67
C GLU A 253 -2.97 4.33 -17.36
N VAL A 254 -2.33 3.58 -16.45
CA VAL A 254 -0.94 3.83 -16.04
C VAL A 254 0.05 3.21 -17.03
N GLU A 255 1.06 3.99 -17.44
CA GLU A 255 2.23 3.46 -18.11
C GLU A 255 3.26 2.98 -17.09
N LEU A 256 3.56 1.70 -17.13
CA LEU A 256 4.52 1.04 -16.24
C LEU A 256 5.88 0.78 -16.88
N ASP A 257 6.05 1.15 -18.16
CA ASP A 257 7.24 0.89 -18.99
C ASP A 257 8.19 2.11 -19.05
N GLY A 258 8.17 2.94 -18.01
CA GLY A 258 9.05 4.11 -17.88
C GLY A 258 10.45 3.79 -17.38
#